data_5e5393a688747f64a6d6baedd21103c3
#
_entry.id   5e5393a688747f64a6d6baedd21103c3
#
_cell.length_a   1.000
_cell.length_b   1.000
_cell.length_c   1.000
_cell.angle_alpha   90.00
_cell.angle_beta   90.00
_cell.angle_gamma   90.00
#
_symmetry.space_group_name_H-M   'P 1'
#
loop_
_entity.id
_entity.type
_entity.pdbx_description
1 polymer ?
#
loop_
_entity_poly.entity_id
_entity_poly.type
_entity_poly.pdbx_seq_one_letter_code
_entity_poly.pdbx_strand_id
1 'polypeptide(L)'
;MCEGRKVTRPHPTEIPYLLAFFPSLRAASDRTLSVYFGIRADAYDARFYEGELKRIVEKHWHKLSDEDREVVDRELPRIKAQLSVLRPLECPFMAAFADEPKGVLRLIRLPEETEDRLEVDPPLLAPLELMLRKHPPSLVVIVHKEQAQTFATILDEVIPQHHFEGTQVKHIRSGGNKNPSLQRQEENRVKANMAAVVRIIDREVSAVSYKRLYLAGPDEAVAELEKLLPPSLKKIIAGRLSASLDRSVGELEVDIRKQLSATRA
;
A
#
# COMPACT_ATOMS: atom_id res chain seq x y z
N MET A 1 -32.18 13.62 0.68
CA MET A 1 -31.51 13.07 -0.50
C MET A 1 -30.02 13.25 -0.31
N CYS A 2 -29.33 12.23 0.19
CA CYS A 2 -27.87 12.25 0.38
C CYS A 2 -27.24 11.65 -0.87
N GLU A 3 -26.66 12.52 -1.71
CA GLU A 3 -25.86 12.08 -2.83
C GLU A 3 -24.61 11.34 -2.31
N GLY A 4 -24.57 10.04 -2.57
CA GLY A 4 -23.43 9.20 -2.27
C GLY A 4 -22.19 9.70 -3.03
N ARG A 5 -21.16 10.12 -2.30
CA ARG A 5 -19.84 10.37 -2.85
C ARG A 5 -19.37 9.10 -3.55
N LYS A 6 -19.29 9.15 -4.88
CA LYS A 6 -18.61 8.15 -5.68
C LYS A 6 -17.16 8.09 -5.18
N VAL A 7 -16.81 6.98 -4.50
CA VAL A 7 -15.43 6.65 -4.22
C VAL A 7 -14.77 6.45 -5.59
N THR A 8 -13.96 7.42 -6.00
CA THR A 8 -13.12 7.28 -7.19
C THR A 8 -12.19 6.10 -6.96
N ARG A 9 -12.35 5.04 -7.76
CA ARG A 9 -11.45 3.89 -7.76
C ARG A 9 -10.04 4.40 -8.01
N PRO A 10 -9.03 4.05 -7.19
CA PRO A 10 -7.65 4.40 -7.50
C PRO A 10 -7.28 3.80 -8.84
N HIS A 11 -6.65 4.61 -9.69
CA HIS A 11 -6.25 4.17 -11.02
C HIS A 11 -5.10 3.17 -10.90
N PRO A 12 -5.03 2.10 -11.73
CA PRO A 12 -3.93 1.13 -11.73
C PRO A 12 -2.53 1.74 -11.94
N THR A 13 -2.48 3.03 -12.24
CA THR A 13 -1.27 3.83 -12.49
C THR A 13 -0.62 4.40 -11.23
N GLU A 14 -1.19 4.23 -10.02
CA GLU A 14 -0.62 4.86 -8.82
C GLU A 14 0.68 4.22 -8.32
N ILE A 15 0.89 2.93 -8.54
CA ILE A 15 2.12 2.25 -8.10
C ILE A 15 3.32 2.54 -8.99
N PRO A 16 3.24 2.42 -10.32
CA PRO A 16 4.27 2.95 -11.19
C PRO A 16 4.57 4.42 -10.91
N TYR A 17 3.54 5.20 -10.57
CA TYR A 17 3.68 6.61 -10.18
C TYR A 17 4.46 6.78 -8.88
N LEU A 18 4.18 6.02 -7.82
CA LEU A 18 4.94 6.07 -6.57
C LEU A 18 6.39 5.60 -6.76
N LEU A 19 6.64 4.55 -7.55
CA LEU A 19 7.99 4.11 -7.88
C LEU A 19 8.74 5.08 -8.80
N ALA A 20 8.03 5.75 -9.72
CA ALA A 20 8.59 6.80 -10.58
C ALA A 20 8.71 8.15 -9.85
N PHE A 21 8.00 8.33 -8.76
CA PHE A 21 8.00 9.56 -7.97
C PHE A 21 9.38 9.84 -7.36
N PHE A 22 10.08 8.83 -6.85
CA PHE A 22 11.41 9.00 -6.27
C PHE A 22 12.44 9.51 -7.28
N PRO A 23 12.58 8.94 -8.50
CA PRO A 23 13.39 9.53 -9.55
C PRO A 23 12.96 10.94 -9.95
N SER A 24 11.64 11.20 -10.02
CA SER A 24 11.12 12.52 -10.38
C SER A 24 11.40 13.59 -9.32
N LEU A 25 11.33 13.24 -8.04
CA LEU A 25 11.75 14.12 -6.96
C LEU A 25 13.24 14.48 -7.07
N ARG A 26 14.12 13.51 -7.34
CA ARG A 26 15.55 13.75 -7.55
C ARG A 26 15.83 14.70 -8.71
N ALA A 27 15.04 14.59 -9.79
CA ALA A 27 15.23 15.38 -10.99
C ALA A 27 14.62 16.79 -10.90
N ALA A 28 13.76 17.05 -9.91
CA ALA A 28 12.85 18.18 -9.97
C ALA A 28 13.23 19.37 -9.11
N SER A 29 13.99 19.21 -8.03
CA SER A 29 14.16 20.31 -7.07
C SER A 29 15.47 20.29 -6.30
N ASP A 30 16.09 21.48 -6.23
CA ASP A 30 17.27 21.71 -5.40
C ASP A 30 16.88 22.24 -4.00
N ARG A 31 15.58 22.52 -3.74
CA ARG A 31 15.09 23.14 -2.49
C ARG A 31 13.75 22.56 -2.05
N THR A 32 13.73 21.27 -1.78
CA THR A 32 12.58 20.56 -1.24
C THR A 32 12.69 20.46 0.28
N LEU A 33 11.64 20.85 0.99
CA LEU A 33 11.54 20.55 2.41
C LEU A 33 11.27 19.05 2.58
N SER A 34 12.21 18.34 3.21
CA SER A 34 12.10 16.94 3.60
C SER A 34 11.99 16.84 5.12
N VAL A 35 10.92 16.23 5.62
CA VAL A 35 10.71 16.01 7.05
C VAL A 35 10.43 14.54 7.31
N TYR A 36 11.19 13.93 8.22
CA TYR A 36 10.94 12.59 8.75
C TYR A 36 10.56 12.70 10.21
N PHE A 37 9.48 12.07 10.62
CA PHE A 37 8.98 12.19 11.98
C PHE A 37 8.24 10.94 12.45
N GLY A 38 8.34 10.68 13.76
CA GLY A 38 7.62 9.62 14.42
C GLY A 38 6.20 10.04 14.79
N ILE A 39 5.29 9.06 14.76
CA ILE A 39 3.91 9.21 15.20
C ILE A 39 3.74 8.26 16.39
N ARG A 40 3.47 8.81 17.57
CA ARG A 40 3.23 7.98 18.77
C ARG A 40 1.88 7.28 18.65
N ALA A 41 1.86 5.99 18.97
CA ALA A 41 0.69 5.14 18.84
C ALA A 41 -0.52 5.54 19.71
N ASP A 42 -0.30 6.34 20.73
CA ASP A 42 -1.31 6.86 21.66
C ASP A 42 -1.96 8.18 21.21
N ALA A 43 -1.54 8.70 20.08
CA ALA A 43 -1.92 10.03 19.62
C ALA A 43 -2.80 9.97 18.36
N TYR A 44 -4.05 9.65 18.55
CA TYR A 44 -5.06 9.61 17.48
C TYR A 44 -5.61 10.99 17.06
N ASP A 45 -5.04 12.09 17.58
CA ASP A 45 -5.50 13.44 17.26
C ASP A 45 -4.58 14.14 16.26
N ALA A 46 -5.17 14.80 15.25
CA ALA A 46 -4.43 15.60 14.26
C ALA A 46 -3.53 16.68 14.91
N ARG A 47 -3.92 17.19 16.08
CA ARG A 47 -3.13 18.14 16.88
C ARG A 47 -1.78 17.59 17.33
N PHE A 48 -1.66 16.28 17.43
CA PHE A 48 -0.40 15.66 17.81
C PHE A 48 0.67 15.76 16.72
N TYR A 49 0.29 15.56 15.45
CA TYR A 49 1.21 15.76 14.33
C TYR A 49 1.74 17.18 14.26
N GLU A 50 0.90 18.16 14.60
CA GLU A 50 1.33 19.56 14.67
C GLU A 50 2.36 19.77 15.77
N GLY A 51 2.19 19.14 16.93
CA GLY A 51 3.13 19.18 18.05
C GLY A 51 4.49 18.58 17.69
N GLU A 52 4.50 17.40 17.04
CA GLU A 52 5.73 16.73 16.62
C GLU A 52 6.45 17.52 15.52
N LEU A 53 5.74 18.01 14.53
CA LEU A 53 6.33 18.86 13.50
C LEU A 53 6.92 20.14 14.10
N LYS A 54 6.23 20.77 15.05
CA LYS A 54 6.74 21.95 15.74
C LYS A 54 8.04 21.63 16.50
N ARG A 55 8.06 20.52 17.24
CA ARG A 55 9.25 20.06 17.99
C ARG A 55 10.44 19.82 17.07
N ILE A 56 10.22 19.19 15.91
CA ILE A 56 11.28 18.92 14.92
C ILE A 56 11.80 20.21 14.31
N VAL A 57 10.92 21.13 13.94
CA VAL A 57 11.31 22.44 13.42
C VAL A 57 12.14 23.18 14.47
N GLU A 58 11.69 23.28 15.72
CA GLU A 58 12.44 23.95 16.80
C GLU A 58 13.82 23.33 17.00
N LYS A 59 13.93 22.00 16.97
CA LYS A 59 15.20 21.27 17.11
C LYS A 59 16.20 21.60 16.00
N HIS A 60 15.74 21.84 14.78
CA HIS A 60 16.61 22.06 13.63
C HIS A 60 16.74 23.52 13.23
N TRP A 61 15.88 24.41 13.73
CA TRP A 61 15.77 25.80 13.32
C TRP A 61 17.08 26.57 13.34
N HIS A 62 17.89 26.37 14.37
CA HIS A 62 19.17 27.06 14.54
C HIS A 62 20.25 26.63 13.54
N LYS A 63 20.06 25.53 12.84
CA LYS A 63 20.95 24.99 11.80
C LYS A 63 20.60 25.46 10.41
N LEU A 64 19.42 26.06 10.24
CA LEU A 64 18.92 26.49 8.95
C LEU A 64 19.45 27.86 8.60
N SER A 65 19.82 28.07 7.34
CA SER A 65 20.06 29.40 6.78
C SER A 65 18.76 30.23 6.76
N ASP A 66 18.85 31.51 6.57
CA ASP A 66 17.67 32.39 6.48
C ASP A 66 16.80 32.00 5.27
N GLU A 67 17.43 31.64 4.15
CA GLU A 67 16.75 31.17 2.95
C GLU A 67 16.02 29.83 3.18
N ASP A 68 16.60 28.92 3.97
CA ASP A 68 15.94 27.63 4.28
C ASP A 68 14.78 27.82 5.24
N ARG A 69 14.86 28.77 6.16
CA ARG A 69 13.75 29.16 7.04
C ARG A 69 12.56 29.65 6.24
N GLU A 70 12.77 30.45 5.18
CA GLU A 70 11.70 30.88 4.27
C GLU A 70 11.01 29.68 3.59
N VAL A 71 11.77 28.66 3.20
CA VAL A 71 11.19 27.43 2.65
C VAL A 71 10.37 26.70 3.70
N VAL A 72 10.89 26.52 4.92
CA VAL A 72 10.16 25.87 6.01
C VAL A 72 8.86 26.63 6.32
N ASP A 73 8.91 27.96 6.44
CA ASP A 73 7.75 28.79 6.74
C ASP A 73 6.67 28.70 5.66
N ARG A 74 7.05 28.55 4.40
CA ARG A 74 6.14 28.36 3.27
C ARG A 74 5.53 26.96 3.23
N GLU A 75 6.36 25.93 3.40
CA GLU A 75 5.95 24.52 3.15
C GLU A 75 5.29 23.85 4.36
N LEU A 76 5.69 24.22 5.58
CA LEU A 76 5.18 23.59 6.80
C LEU A 76 3.66 23.69 6.97
N PRO A 77 3.01 24.86 6.68
CA PRO A 77 1.55 24.96 6.73
C PRO A 77 0.86 24.02 5.74
N ARG A 78 1.45 23.78 4.58
CA ARG A 78 0.90 22.86 3.55
C ARG A 78 0.96 21.41 4.03
N ILE A 79 2.09 21.01 4.63
CA ILE A 79 2.23 19.68 5.25
C ILE A 79 1.19 19.49 6.36
N LYS A 80 1.03 20.48 7.26
CA LYS A 80 0.05 20.45 8.34
C LYS A 80 -1.39 20.32 7.81
N ALA A 81 -1.74 21.10 6.80
CA ALA A 81 -3.06 21.02 6.17
C ALA A 81 -3.34 19.63 5.59
N GLN A 82 -2.36 19.01 4.95
CA GLN A 82 -2.51 17.66 4.42
C GLN A 82 -2.61 16.60 5.54
N LEU A 83 -1.85 16.74 6.63
CA LEU A 83 -1.93 15.85 7.78
C LEU A 83 -3.30 15.91 8.48
N SER A 84 -3.93 17.09 8.55
CA SER A 84 -5.23 17.27 9.20
C SER A 84 -6.39 16.52 8.51
N VAL A 85 -6.26 16.21 7.22
CA VAL A 85 -7.24 15.44 6.45
C VAL A 85 -6.96 13.93 6.44
N LEU A 86 -5.76 13.51 6.88
CA LEU A 86 -5.47 12.09 7.00
C LEU A 86 -6.26 11.49 8.17
N ARG A 87 -6.86 10.33 7.93
CA ARG A 87 -7.48 9.56 9.01
C ARG A 87 -6.40 9.11 9.99
N PRO A 88 -6.75 8.89 11.28
CA PRO A 88 -5.81 8.40 12.27
C PRO A 88 -5.01 7.24 11.70
N LEU A 89 -3.70 7.38 11.71
CA LEU A 89 -2.80 6.44 11.05
C LEU A 89 -2.27 5.49 12.11
N GLU A 90 -2.53 4.22 11.95
CA GLU A 90 -1.84 3.15 12.68
C GLU A 90 -0.40 2.98 12.15
N CYS A 91 0.25 4.08 11.80
CA CYS A 91 1.57 4.09 11.20
C CYS A 91 2.54 4.82 12.13
N PRO A 92 3.62 4.17 12.57
CA PRO A 92 4.53 4.77 13.56
C PRO A 92 5.34 5.94 13.02
N PHE A 93 5.58 6.02 11.71
CA PHE A 93 6.49 7.03 11.14
C PHE A 93 6.01 7.52 9.78
N MET A 94 6.38 8.77 9.45
CA MET A 94 6.09 9.41 8.18
C MET A 94 7.29 10.15 7.60
N ALA A 95 7.33 10.24 6.27
CA ALA A 95 8.13 11.20 5.54
C ALA A 95 7.22 12.19 4.81
N ALA A 96 7.55 13.46 4.85
CA ALA A 96 6.88 14.52 4.12
C ALA A 96 7.89 15.21 3.19
N PHE A 97 7.46 15.46 1.95
CA PHE A 97 8.21 16.22 0.95
C PHE A 97 7.32 17.32 0.41
N ALA A 98 7.80 18.56 0.45
CA ALA A 98 7.05 19.71 -0.01
C ALA A 98 7.95 20.69 -0.79
N ASP A 99 7.47 21.12 -1.95
CA ASP A 99 8.09 22.11 -2.83
C ASP A 99 6.97 22.78 -3.63
N GLU A 100 6.50 23.93 -3.18
CA GLU A 100 5.39 24.64 -3.82
C GLU A 100 5.71 25.05 -5.25
N PRO A 101 6.87 25.67 -5.56
CA PRO A 101 7.24 26.03 -6.93
C PRO A 101 7.19 24.88 -7.92
N LYS A 102 7.40 23.64 -7.47
CA LYS A 102 7.35 22.42 -8.29
C LYS A 102 6.03 21.67 -8.15
N GLY A 103 5.07 22.18 -7.37
CA GLY A 103 3.79 21.51 -7.11
C GLY A 103 3.92 20.19 -6.34
N VAL A 104 5.02 20.01 -5.61
CA VAL A 104 5.25 18.79 -4.81
C VAL A 104 4.63 18.97 -3.43
N LEU A 105 3.81 17.99 -3.03
CA LEU A 105 3.38 17.76 -1.66
C LEU A 105 3.08 16.27 -1.52
N ARG A 106 3.91 15.55 -0.77
CA ARG A 106 3.74 14.11 -0.55
C ARG A 106 3.97 13.75 0.90
N LEU A 107 3.06 12.94 1.42
CA LEU A 107 3.18 12.28 2.71
C LEU A 107 3.28 10.78 2.44
N ILE A 108 4.27 10.13 3.03
CA ILE A 108 4.58 8.71 2.83
C ILE A 108 4.62 8.05 4.20
N ARG A 109 3.82 7.02 4.40
CA ARG A 109 3.85 6.19 5.60
C ARG A 109 5.07 5.29 5.57
N LEU A 110 5.76 5.20 6.69
CA LEU A 110 6.97 4.40 6.82
C LEU A 110 6.69 3.17 7.68
N PRO A 111 7.20 2.00 7.29
CA PRO A 111 6.96 0.74 8.01
C PRO A 111 7.78 0.58 9.28
N GLU A 112 8.82 1.39 9.45
CA GLU A 112 9.76 1.34 10.58
C GLU A 112 10.10 2.73 11.08
N GLU A 113 10.64 2.75 12.30
CA GLU A 113 11.20 3.95 12.92
C GLU A 113 12.34 4.53 12.11
N THR A 114 12.36 5.85 12.04
CA THR A 114 13.46 6.63 11.48
C THR A 114 13.79 7.78 12.42
N GLU A 115 15.01 8.27 12.35
CA GLU A 115 15.37 9.48 13.06
C GLU A 115 14.57 10.67 12.56
N ASP A 116 14.17 11.53 13.51
CA ASP A 116 13.58 12.81 13.19
C ASP A 116 14.58 13.66 12.40
N ARG A 117 14.22 14.05 11.20
CA ARG A 117 15.06 14.88 10.31
C ARG A 117 14.23 15.98 9.67
N LEU A 118 14.87 17.11 9.48
CA LEU A 118 14.36 18.21 8.70
C LEU A 118 15.54 18.77 7.89
N GLU A 119 15.38 18.74 6.58
CA GLU A 119 16.39 19.25 5.63
C GLU A 119 15.71 20.02 4.50
N VAL A 120 16.34 21.13 4.08
CA VAL A 120 15.96 21.91 2.91
C VAL A 120 17.12 21.84 1.94
N ASP A 121 17.01 20.91 0.99
CA ASP A 121 18.04 20.60 0.00
C ASP A 121 17.41 19.74 -1.10
N PRO A 122 18.14 19.18 -2.04
CA PRO A 122 17.64 18.09 -2.82
C PRO A 122 16.95 17.05 -1.92
N PRO A 123 15.83 16.47 -2.34
CA PRO A 123 15.01 15.62 -1.47
C PRO A 123 15.83 14.53 -0.77
N LEU A 124 15.71 14.45 0.54
CA LEU A 124 16.39 13.44 1.35
C LEU A 124 15.74 12.05 1.15
N LEU A 125 16.17 11.32 0.13
CA LEU A 125 15.58 10.03 -0.25
C LEU A 125 16.29 8.82 0.36
N ALA A 126 17.49 8.97 0.89
CA ALA A 126 18.30 7.87 1.40
C ALA A 126 17.59 6.98 2.45
N PRO A 127 16.84 7.52 3.43
CA PRO A 127 16.08 6.69 4.37
C PRO A 127 14.98 5.87 3.67
N LEU A 128 14.27 6.45 2.70
CA LEU A 128 13.24 5.74 1.93
C LEU A 128 13.84 4.61 1.08
N GLU A 129 14.97 4.85 0.44
CA GLU A 129 15.65 3.85 -0.37
C GLU A 129 16.13 2.67 0.48
N LEU A 130 16.62 2.93 1.67
CA LEU A 130 16.98 1.89 2.62
C LEU A 130 15.77 1.05 3.01
N MET A 131 14.65 1.71 3.33
CA MET A 131 13.40 1.03 3.66
C MET A 131 12.84 0.22 2.49
N LEU A 132 12.91 0.73 1.25
CA LEU A 132 12.48 -0.01 0.06
C LEU A 132 13.34 -1.26 -0.23
N ARG A 133 14.62 -1.24 0.14
CA ARG A 133 15.47 -2.44 0.06
C ARG A 133 15.08 -3.48 1.10
N LYS A 134 14.75 -3.05 2.31
CA LYS A 134 14.31 -3.89 3.43
C LYS A 134 12.89 -4.41 3.22
N HIS A 135 12.01 -3.53 2.76
CA HIS A 135 10.58 -3.76 2.51
C HIS A 135 10.27 -3.53 1.03
N PRO A 136 10.70 -4.44 0.14
CA PRO A 136 10.46 -4.29 -1.29
C PRO A 136 8.96 -4.31 -1.58
N PRO A 137 8.53 -3.67 -2.68
CA PRO A 137 7.15 -3.72 -3.14
C PRO A 137 6.64 -5.15 -3.21
N SER A 138 5.44 -5.37 -2.69
CA SER A 138 4.83 -6.69 -2.61
C SER A 138 3.42 -6.67 -3.20
N LEU A 139 2.98 -7.81 -3.70
CA LEU A 139 1.62 -8.03 -4.17
C LEU A 139 0.88 -8.91 -3.16
N VAL A 140 -0.30 -8.50 -2.73
CA VAL A 140 -1.22 -9.31 -1.92
C VAL A 140 -2.39 -9.72 -2.80
N VAL A 141 -2.71 -11.00 -2.79
CA VAL A 141 -3.83 -11.57 -3.55
C VAL A 141 -4.77 -12.26 -2.59
N ILE A 142 -5.99 -11.75 -2.47
CA ILE A 142 -7.06 -12.40 -1.75
C ILE A 142 -7.91 -13.14 -2.79
N VAL A 143 -8.05 -14.46 -2.63
CA VAL A 143 -8.72 -15.30 -3.61
C VAL A 143 -9.83 -16.12 -2.99
N HIS A 144 -10.95 -16.20 -3.70
CA HIS A 144 -12.07 -17.12 -3.48
C HIS A 144 -12.33 -17.90 -4.77
N LYS A 145 -13.23 -18.89 -4.73
CA LYS A 145 -13.54 -19.73 -5.90
C LYS A 145 -14.06 -18.94 -7.12
N GLU A 146 -14.69 -17.79 -6.88
CA GLU A 146 -15.37 -16.98 -7.90
C GLU A 146 -14.82 -15.55 -7.99
N GLN A 147 -14.06 -15.11 -7.00
CA GLN A 147 -13.62 -13.72 -6.89
C GLN A 147 -12.17 -13.65 -6.47
N ALA A 148 -11.52 -12.58 -6.85
CA ALA A 148 -10.21 -12.23 -6.31
C ALA A 148 -10.05 -10.71 -6.24
N GLN A 149 -9.25 -10.25 -5.27
CA GLN A 149 -8.85 -8.85 -5.14
C GLN A 149 -7.35 -8.79 -4.96
N THR A 150 -6.67 -7.91 -5.69
CA THR A 150 -5.24 -7.68 -5.54
C THR A 150 -4.97 -6.34 -4.90
N PHE A 151 -3.91 -6.30 -4.09
CA PHE A 151 -3.41 -5.08 -3.44
C PHE A 151 -1.90 -5.02 -3.64
N ALA A 152 -1.43 -3.86 -4.05
CA ALA A 152 -0.01 -3.58 -4.03
C ALA A 152 0.37 -2.98 -2.67
N THR A 153 1.54 -3.32 -2.18
CA THR A 153 2.08 -2.72 -0.97
C THR A 153 3.44 -2.11 -1.25
N ILE A 154 3.61 -0.86 -0.88
CA ILE A 154 4.87 -0.12 -1.00
C ILE A 154 5.10 0.61 0.31
N LEU A 155 6.19 0.31 1.00
CA LEU A 155 6.43 0.78 2.35
C LEU A 155 5.26 0.37 3.25
N ASP A 156 4.51 1.32 3.81
CA ASP A 156 3.30 1.05 4.60
C ASP A 156 1.99 1.44 3.88
N GLU A 157 2.08 1.77 2.60
CA GLU A 157 0.90 2.00 1.77
C GLU A 157 0.36 0.69 1.21
N VAL A 158 -0.95 0.50 1.32
CA VAL A 158 -1.69 -0.62 0.74
C VAL A 158 -2.68 -0.05 -0.26
N ILE A 159 -2.56 -0.43 -1.52
CA ILE A 159 -3.27 0.18 -2.63
C ILE A 159 -4.04 -0.91 -3.40
N PRO A 160 -5.38 -0.86 -3.43
CA PRO A 160 -6.16 -1.82 -4.20
C PRO A 160 -5.85 -1.67 -5.71
N GLN A 161 -5.72 -2.80 -6.38
CA GLN A 161 -5.37 -2.86 -7.81
C GLN A 161 -6.52 -3.40 -8.66
N HIS A 162 -6.67 -4.71 -8.72
CA HIS A 162 -7.66 -5.36 -9.55
C HIS A 162 -8.68 -6.09 -8.69
N HIS A 163 -9.94 -5.95 -9.07
CA HIS A 163 -11.02 -6.79 -8.61
C HIS A 163 -11.42 -7.72 -9.77
N PHE A 164 -11.46 -9.02 -9.50
CA PHE A 164 -11.86 -10.05 -10.44
C PHE A 164 -13.15 -10.71 -9.98
N GLU A 165 -14.13 -10.77 -10.88
CA GLU A 165 -15.34 -11.57 -10.73
C GLU A 165 -15.34 -12.64 -11.83
N GLY A 166 -15.33 -13.89 -11.41
CA GLY A 166 -15.32 -15.04 -12.28
C GLY A 166 -16.72 -15.61 -12.53
N THR A 167 -16.76 -16.73 -13.20
CA THR A 167 -18.01 -17.46 -13.40
C THR A 167 -18.51 -18.05 -12.08
N GLN A 168 -19.79 -17.80 -11.76
CA GLN A 168 -20.42 -18.34 -10.56
C GLN A 168 -20.36 -19.87 -10.51
N VAL A 169 -19.93 -20.38 -9.37
CA VAL A 169 -19.91 -21.81 -9.05
C VAL A 169 -21.18 -22.12 -8.26
N LYS A 170 -22.12 -22.81 -8.86
CA LYS A 170 -23.35 -23.19 -8.18
C LYS A 170 -23.03 -24.15 -7.04
N HIS A 171 -23.23 -23.72 -5.80
CA HIS A 171 -23.15 -24.62 -4.65
C HIS A 171 -24.31 -25.59 -4.70
N ILE A 172 -24.05 -26.84 -5.10
CA ILE A 172 -25.05 -27.92 -4.98
C ILE A 172 -25.14 -28.23 -3.49
N ARG A 173 -26.22 -27.74 -2.84
CA ARG A 173 -26.51 -28.10 -1.46
C ARG A 173 -26.60 -29.64 -1.36
N SER A 174 -25.85 -30.19 -0.42
CA SER A 174 -25.79 -31.62 -0.18
C SER A 174 -27.16 -32.14 0.27
N GLY A 175 -27.80 -32.94 -0.59
CA GLY A 175 -29.12 -33.49 -0.33
C GLY A 175 -29.65 -34.33 -1.49
N GLY A 176 -28.82 -34.91 -2.31
CA GLY A 176 -29.23 -35.76 -3.41
C GLY A 176 -28.04 -36.26 -4.21
N ASN A 177 -28.17 -37.41 -4.82
CA ASN A 177 -27.21 -38.15 -5.61
C ASN A 177 -26.24 -37.20 -6.35
N LYS A 178 -24.96 -37.09 -5.89
CA LYS A 178 -23.94 -36.24 -6.50
C LYS A 178 -23.76 -36.66 -7.94
N ASN A 179 -24.31 -35.88 -8.87
CA ASN A 179 -24.11 -36.17 -10.30
C ASN A 179 -22.64 -35.85 -10.64
N PRO A 180 -21.81 -36.87 -10.96
CA PRO A 180 -20.37 -36.66 -11.22
C PRO A 180 -20.09 -35.67 -12.34
N SER A 181 -21.02 -35.48 -13.27
CA SER A 181 -20.87 -34.52 -14.36
C SER A 181 -20.98 -33.07 -13.87
N LEU A 182 -21.84 -32.78 -12.89
CA LEU A 182 -22.01 -31.47 -12.30
C LEU A 182 -20.79 -31.08 -11.43
N GLN A 183 -20.27 -32.03 -10.66
CA GLN A 183 -19.08 -31.84 -9.88
C GLN A 183 -17.86 -31.48 -10.77
N ARG A 184 -17.67 -32.24 -11.86
CA ARG A 184 -16.59 -31.92 -12.84
C ARG A 184 -16.78 -30.56 -13.49
N GLN A 185 -18.01 -30.12 -13.75
CA GLN A 185 -18.28 -28.80 -14.29
C GLN A 185 -17.90 -27.69 -13.28
N GLU A 186 -18.21 -27.86 -11.99
CA GLU A 186 -17.80 -26.93 -10.93
C GLU A 186 -16.29 -26.86 -10.80
N GLU A 187 -15.61 -27.98 -10.73
CA GLU A 187 -14.14 -28.06 -10.69
C GLU A 187 -13.50 -27.36 -11.89
N ASN A 188 -14.05 -27.54 -13.10
CA ASN A 188 -13.56 -26.87 -14.30
C ASN A 188 -13.78 -25.35 -14.25
N ARG A 189 -14.90 -24.87 -13.68
CA ARG A 189 -15.15 -23.42 -13.49
C ARG A 189 -14.16 -22.82 -12.49
N VAL A 190 -13.96 -23.47 -11.35
CA VAL A 190 -12.95 -23.03 -10.37
C VAL A 190 -11.57 -22.95 -11.01
N LYS A 191 -11.15 -23.99 -11.75
CA LYS A 191 -9.86 -23.96 -12.45
C LYS A 191 -9.76 -22.83 -13.48
N ALA A 192 -10.82 -22.56 -14.22
CA ALA A 192 -10.85 -21.45 -15.19
C ALA A 192 -10.74 -20.10 -14.50
N ASN A 193 -11.46 -19.89 -13.37
CA ASN A 193 -11.37 -18.69 -12.57
C ASN A 193 -9.95 -18.49 -12.01
N MET A 194 -9.37 -19.54 -11.40
CA MET A 194 -8.00 -19.49 -10.88
C MET A 194 -6.97 -19.21 -11.98
N ALA A 195 -7.13 -19.80 -13.17
CA ALA A 195 -6.26 -19.51 -14.31
C ALA A 195 -6.36 -18.04 -14.77
N ALA A 196 -7.54 -17.42 -14.66
CA ALA A 196 -7.71 -15.99 -14.92
C ALA A 196 -6.99 -15.12 -13.86
N VAL A 197 -7.09 -15.48 -12.58
CA VAL A 197 -6.38 -14.82 -11.49
C VAL A 197 -4.86 -14.92 -11.68
N VAL A 198 -4.34 -16.11 -12.06
CA VAL A 198 -2.91 -16.28 -12.38
C VAL A 198 -2.44 -15.30 -13.46
N ARG A 199 -3.22 -15.10 -14.52
CA ARG A 199 -2.88 -14.15 -15.58
C ARG A 199 -2.85 -12.69 -15.07
N ILE A 200 -3.74 -12.33 -14.14
CA ILE A 200 -3.73 -11.00 -13.50
C ILE A 200 -2.44 -10.85 -12.69
N ILE A 201 -2.13 -11.82 -11.82
CA ILE A 201 -0.90 -11.81 -11.00
C ILE A 201 0.35 -11.68 -11.87
N ASP A 202 0.45 -12.49 -12.93
CA ASP A 202 1.62 -12.48 -13.83
C ASP A 202 1.80 -11.11 -14.52
N ARG A 203 0.70 -10.51 -14.96
CA ARG A 203 0.71 -9.17 -15.55
C ARG A 203 1.16 -8.10 -14.53
N GLU A 204 0.62 -8.11 -13.32
CA GLU A 204 0.96 -7.15 -12.28
C GLU A 204 2.42 -7.29 -11.86
N VAL A 205 2.88 -8.52 -11.61
CA VAL A 205 4.28 -8.79 -11.24
C VAL A 205 5.24 -8.37 -12.34
N SER A 206 4.89 -8.60 -13.61
CA SER A 206 5.71 -8.18 -14.73
C SER A 206 5.77 -6.65 -14.87
N ALA A 207 4.68 -5.95 -14.59
CA ALA A 207 4.59 -4.49 -14.73
C ALA A 207 5.38 -3.74 -13.64
N VAL A 208 5.38 -4.23 -12.40
CA VAL A 208 5.94 -3.52 -11.22
C VAL A 208 7.19 -4.19 -10.66
N SER A 209 7.52 -5.39 -11.09
CA SER A 209 8.64 -6.19 -10.57
C SER A 209 8.56 -6.44 -9.06
N TYR A 210 7.39 -6.82 -8.56
CA TYR A 210 7.20 -7.20 -7.16
C TYR A 210 8.19 -8.29 -6.75
N LYS A 211 8.74 -8.17 -5.54
CA LYS A 211 9.71 -9.11 -4.96
C LYS A 211 9.07 -10.11 -4.01
N ARG A 212 7.84 -9.85 -3.57
CA ARG A 212 7.10 -10.70 -2.64
C ARG A 212 5.65 -10.82 -3.08
N LEU A 213 5.10 -12.02 -2.94
CA LEU A 213 3.69 -12.34 -3.18
C LEU A 213 3.12 -12.92 -1.89
N TYR A 214 2.06 -12.32 -1.39
CA TYR A 214 1.29 -12.84 -0.27
C TYR A 214 -0.06 -13.35 -0.78
N LEU A 215 -0.48 -14.50 -0.29
CA LEU A 215 -1.76 -15.10 -0.65
C LEU A 215 -2.69 -15.09 0.57
N ALA A 216 -3.98 -14.83 0.34
CA ALA A 216 -5.00 -14.83 1.37
C ALA A 216 -6.31 -15.42 0.83
N GLY A 217 -7.18 -15.85 1.73
CA GLY A 217 -8.46 -16.46 1.41
C GLY A 217 -8.60 -17.86 2.01
N PRO A 218 -9.70 -18.57 1.72
CA PRO A 218 -9.90 -19.96 2.15
C PRO A 218 -8.80 -20.89 1.66
N ASP A 219 -8.35 -21.80 2.52
CA ASP A 219 -7.22 -22.70 2.24
C ASP A 219 -7.38 -23.49 0.94
N GLU A 220 -8.59 -23.94 0.62
CA GLU A 220 -8.88 -24.64 -0.63
C GLU A 220 -8.61 -23.75 -1.86
N ALA A 221 -9.06 -22.48 -1.82
CA ALA A 221 -8.90 -21.56 -2.93
C ALA A 221 -7.43 -21.19 -3.13
N VAL A 222 -6.72 -20.91 -2.02
CA VAL A 222 -5.27 -20.62 -2.04
C VAL A 222 -4.50 -21.81 -2.57
N ALA A 223 -4.79 -23.04 -2.11
CA ALA A 223 -4.12 -24.25 -2.58
C ALA A 223 -4.34 -24.51 -4.08
N GLU A 224 -5.56 -24.28 -4.59
CA GLU A 224 -5.84 -24.40 -6.03
C GLU A 224 -5.10 -23.31 -6.84
N LEU A 225 -5.05 -22.09 -6.37
CA LEU A 225 -4.27 -21.01 -6.99
C LEU A 225 -2.77 -21.38 -7.02
N GLU A 226 -2.20 -21.81 -5.89
CA GLU A 226 -0.78 -22.18 -5.79
C GLU A 226 -0.37 -23.29 -6.77
N LYS A 227 -1.26 -24.28 -7.00
CA LYS A 227 -1.00 -25.36 -7.98
C LYS A 227 -0.79 -24.79 -9.38
N LEU A 228 -1.55 -23.77 -9.75
CA LEU A 228 -1.56 -23.16 -11.09
C LEU A 228 -0.51 -22.07 -11.29
N LEU A 229 0.07 -21.53 -10.21
CA LEU A 229 1.12 -20.51 -10.33
C LEU A 229 2.35 -21.06 -11.05
N PRO A 230 2.93 -20.31 -12.01
CA PRO A 230 4.19 -20.68 -12.64
C PRO A 230 5.36 -20.66 -11.62
N PRO A 231 6.44 -21.41 -11.90
CA PRO A 231 7.59 -21.51 -10.98
C PRO A 231 8.20 -20.16 -10.61
N SER A 232 8.18 -19.18 -11.51
CA SER A 232 8.65 -17.81 -11.26
C SER A 232 7.87 -17.11 -10.15
N LEU A 233 6.53 -17.22 -10.15
CA LEU A 233 5.67 -16.62 -9.13
C LEU A 233 5.73 -17.41 -7.82
N LYS A 234 5.84 -18.74 -7.87
CA LYS A 234 6.03 -19.56 -6.67
C LYS A 234 7.27 -19.18 -5.86
N LYS A 235 8.36 -18.81 -6.53
CA LYS A 235 9.63 -18.40 -5.89
C LYS A 235 9.51 -17.11 -5.07
N ILE A 236 8.57 -16.25 -5.38
CA ILE A 236 8.37 -14.98 -4.68
C ILE A 236 7.25 -15.03 -3.64
N ILE A 237 6.59 -16.19 -3.44
CA ILE A 237 5.62 -16.37 -2.35
C ILE A 237 6.35 -16.17 -1.02
N ALA A 238 5.96 -15.11 -0.29
CA ALA A 238 6.55 -14.73 0.98
C ALA A 238 5.74 -15.24 2.18
N GLY A 239 4.47 -15.59 1.98
CA GLY A 239 3.62 -16.09 3.05
C GLY A 239 2.13 -16.04 2.73
N ARG A 240 1.33 -16.39 3.75
CA ARG A 240 -0.13 -16.29 3.71
C ARG A 240 -0.61 -15.27 4.73
N LEU A 241 -1.66 -14.52 4.36
CA LEU A 241 -2.34 -13.57 5.23
C LEU A 241 -3.76 -14.07 5.52
N SER A 242 -4.30 -13.64 6.66
CA SER A 242 -5.68 -13.93 7.05
C SER A 242 -6.58 -12.78 6.62
N ALA A 243 -7.16 -12.86 5.43
CA ALA A 243 -8.09 -11.87 4.89
C ALA A 243 -9.21 -12.56 4.10
N SER A 244 -10.42 -11.99 4.16
CA SER A 244 -11.59 -12.47 3.43
C SER A 244 -12.24 -11.35 2.63
N LEU A 245 -12.72 -11.65 1.42
CA LEU A 245 -13.42 -10.70 0.54
C LEU A 245 -14.79 -10.24 1.06
N ASP A 246 -15.27 -10.77 2.18
CA ASP A 246 -16.53 -10.34 2.82
C ASP A 246 -16.42 -8.96 3.48
N ARG A 247 -15.21 -8.41 3.56
CA ARG A 247 -14.91 -7.08 4.12
C ARG A 247 -14.85 -6.01 3.06
N SER A 248 -15.09 -4.76 3.47
CA SER A 248 -14.87 -3.62 2.59
C SER A 248 -13.39 -3.45 2.24
N VAL A 249 -13.12 -2.82 1.10
CA VAL A 249 -11.74 -2.56 0.64
C VAL A 249 -10.93 -1.81 1.70
N GLY A 250 -11.52 -0.80 2.36
CA GLY A 250 -10.83 -0.04 3.40
C GLY A 250 -10.48 -0.86 4.64
N GLU A 251 -11.34 -1.82 5.05
CA GLU A 251 -11.02 -2.76 6.14
C GLU A 251 -9.90 -3.72 5.72
N LEU A 252 -9.92 -4.19 4.48
CA LEU A 252 -8.86 -5.04 3.94
C LEU A 252 -7.51 -4.32 3.92
N GLU A 253 -7.46 -3.05 3.54
CA GLU A 253 -6.24 -2.25 3.59
C GLU A 253 -5.64 -2.18 5.00
N VAL A 254 -6.48 -1.95 6.01
CA VAL A 254 -6.07 -1.91 7.42
C VAL A 254 -5.55 -3.28 7.88
N ASP A 255 -6.29 -4.35 7.58
CA ASP A 255 -5.92 -5.71 7.98
C ASP A 255 -4.60 -6.16 7.33
N ILE A 256 -4.44 -5.92 6.03
CA ILE A 256 -3.21 -6.25 5.29
C ILE A 256 -2.03 -5.50 5.91
N ARG A 257 -2.15 -4.20 6.16
CA ARG A 257 -1.11 -3.39 6.78
C ARG A 257 -0.70 -3.97 8.13
N LYS A 258 -1.66 -4.22 9.00
CA LYS A 258 -1.43 -4.76 10.35
C LYS A 258 -0.69 -6.11 10.33
N GLN A 259 -1.10 -7.03 9.43
CA GLN A 259 -0.45 -8.33 9.33
C GLN A 259 0.95 -8.25 8.73
N LEU A 260 1.16 -7.39 7.72
CA LEU A 260 2.49 -7.16 7.16
C LEU A 260 3.43 -6.52 8.18
N SER A 261 2.96 -5.58 9.01
CA SER A 261 3.75 -4.99 10.09
C SER A 261 4.15 -6.05 11.12
N ALA A 262 3.24 -6.94 11.51
CA ALA A 262 3.55 -8.05 12.43
C ALA A 262 4.55 -9.07 11.83
N THR A 263 4.58 -9.23 10.51
CA THR A 263 5.54 -10.14 9.84
C THR A 263 6.92 -9.50 9.68
N ARG A 264 7.02 -8.19 9.80
CA ARG A 264 8.27 -7.41 9.69
C ARG A 264 9.03 -7.29 11.03
N ALA A 265 8.31 -7.42 12.16
CA ALA A 265 8.87 -7.40 13.52
C ALA A 265 9.57 -8.72 13.84
#